data_d42da594e183b6f03f701b763c5dbf86
#
_entry.id   d42da594e183b6f03f701b763c5dbf86
#
_cell.length_a   1.000
_cell.length_b   1.000
_cell.length_c   1.000
_cell.angle_alpha   90.00
_cell.angle_beta   90.00
_cell.angle_gamma   90.00
#
_symmetry.space_group_name_H-M   'P 1'
#
loop_
_entity.id
_entity.type
_entity.pdbx_description
1 polymer ?
#
loop_
_entity_poly.entity_id
_entity_poly.type
_entity_poly.pdbx_seq_one_letter_code
_entity_poly.pdbx_strand_id
1 'polypeptide(L)'
;MMTTSLANVAVIGSGTMGAGIAEVAAAAGHPVLIYDIDHQAIARAIDGIARRLASRVERGKLASEQADALLARLHPAHDLAALADADLVIEAASERLEVKTALFAQLAEICAPSTLLTSNTSSISITAIAAGVKNPERVAGLHFFNPAPVMKLVEVVSGLETSAEVVEQLCQCVSGWGKQPVRCRSTPGFIVNRVARPFYAEAWRALEEQVAAPEVIDAALRDGGGFPMGPLALTDLIGQDVNFAVTCSVFNAFWQDRRYLPSLLQQELALAGRLGKKSGYGVYRWPAETLPDAALPPVANGAQSVMTISDSVTELDELLLLETEGETALALSVKHHR
;
A
#
# COMPACT_ATOMS: atom_id res chain seq x y z
N MET A 1 9.71 12.80 29.72
CA MET A 1 10.64 12.89 28.60
C MET A 1 10.04 13.85 27.59
N MET A 2 10.76 14.89 27.20
CA MET A 2 10.30 15.82 26.16
C MET A 2 10.27 15.05 24.85
N THR A 3 9.08 14.85 24.29
CA THR A 3 8.93 14.35 22.92
C THR A 3 9.52 15.40 21.98
N THR A 4 10.66 15.10 21.38
CA THR A 4 11.25 15.96 20.34
C THR A 4 10.23 16.07 19.23
N SER A 5 9.75 17.27 18.96
CA SER A 5 8.81 17.52 17.86
C SER A 5 9.55 17.24 16.56
N LEU A 6 9.02 16.33 15.73
CA LEU A 6 9.52 16.10 14.36
C LEU A 6 9.07 17.27 13.48
N ALA A 7 9.80 18.39 13.56
CA ALA A 7 9.39 19.66 12.95
C ALA A 7 9.72 19.69 11.45
N ASN A 8 10.94 19.31 11.08
CA ASN A 8 11.48 19.40 9.73
C ASN A 8 11.40 18.03 9.04
N VAL A 9 10.68 17.94 7.94
CA VAL A 9 10.51 16.70 7.18
C VAL A 9 11.27 16.78 5.87
N ALA A 10 11.96 15.70 5.51
CA ALA A 10 12.56 15.54 4.20
C ALA A 10 11.95 14.33 3.48
N VAL A 11 11.68 14.46 2.20
CA VAL A 11 11.18 13.39 1.34
C VAL A 11 12.17 13.16 0.21
N ILE A 12 12.63 11.93 0.06
CA ILE A 12 13.56 11.52 -0.99
C ILE A 12 12.79 10.71 -2.03
N GLY A 13 12.86 11.17 -3.29
CA GLY A 13 12.06 10.67 -4.39
C GLY A 13 10.82 11.54 -4.60
N SER A 14 10.71 12.12 -5.79
CA SER A 14 9.63 13.05 -6.17
C SER A 14 8.57 12.41 -7.08
N GLY A 15 8.56 11.07 -7.17
CA GLY A 15 7.53 10.31 -7.88
C GLY A 15 6.15 10.43 -7.21
N THR A 16 5.19 9.64 -7.69
CA THR A 16 3.79 9.69 -7.22
C THR A 16 3.67 9.57 -5.70
N MET A 17 4.40 8.62 -5.09
CA MET A 17 4.35 8.43 -3.63
C MET A 17 5.04 9.56 -2.88
N GLY A 18 6.28 9.92 -3.26
CA GLY A 18 7.01 11.00 -2.58
C GLY A 18 6.31 12.35 -2.67
N ALA A 19 5.80 12.72 -3.83
CA ALA A 19 4.98 13.93 -4.00
C ALA A 19 3.73 13.91 -3.11
N GLY A 20 3.04 12.76 -3.03
CA GLY A 20 1.87 12.60 -2.16
C GLY A 20 2.20 12.67 -0.66
N ILE A 21 3.33 12.09 -0.25
CA ILE A 21 3.80 12.13 1.14
C ILE A 21 4.22 13.56 1.52
N ALA A 22 4.94 14.26 0.62
CA ALA A 22 5.31 15.66 0.81
C ALA A 22 4.07 16.56 0.96
N GLU A 23 3.03 16.35 0.13
CA GLU A 23 1.74 17.05 0.26
C GLU A 23 1.10 16.80 1.63
N VAL A 24 1.09 15.56 2.12
CA VAL A 24 0.52 15.20 3.43
C VAL A 24 1.28 15.89 4.58
N ALA A 25 2.61 15.83 4.58
CA ALA A 25 3.43 16.47 5.62
C ALA A 25 3.27 18.00 5.60
N ALA A 26 3.28 18.63 4.41
CA ALA A 26 3.06 20.07 4.27
C ALA A 26 1.65 20.49 4.69
N ALA A 27 0.62 19.67 4.42
CA ALA A 27 -0.75 19.92 4.89
C ALA A 27 -0.86 19.86 6.42
N ALA A 28 -0.05 19.03 7.07
CA ALA A 28 0.05 18.93 8.52
C ALA A 28 0.83 20.09 9.17
N GLY A 29 1.43 20.97 8.36
CA GLY A 29 2.11 22.19 8.83
C GLY A 29 3.63 22.13 8.82
N HIS A 30 4.24 21.02 8.40
CA HIS A 30 5.69 20.87 8.37
C HIS A 30 6.32 21.57 7.16
N PRO A 31 7.46 22.24 7.31
CA PRO A 31 8.36 22.53 6.19
C PRO A 31 8.89 21.21 5.65
N VAL A 32 8.85 21.05 4.33
CA VAL A 32 9.22 19.80 3.65
C VAL A 32 10.29 20.06 2.61
N LEU A 33 11.45 19.46 2.78
CA LEU A 33 12.49 19.40 1.78
C LEU A 33 12.21 18.19 0.85
N ILE A 34 12.24 18.43 -0.46
CA ILE A 34 12.05 17.36 -1.47
C ILE A 34 13.34 17.22 -2.24
N TYR A 35 13.94 16.03 -2.16
CA TYR A 35 15.15 15.70 -2.92
C TYR A 35 14.84 14.60 -3.94
N ASP A 36 15.42 14.75 -5.12
CA ASP A 36 15.45 13.73 -6.17
C ASP A 36 16.75 13.87 -6.96
N ILE A 37 17.26 12.74 -7.50
CA ILE A 37 18.43 12.77 -8.40
C ILE A 37 18.11 13.49 -9.72
N ASP A 38 16.85 13.47 -10.16
CA ASP A 38 16.33 14.30 -11.24
C ASP A 38 15.71 15.58 -10.66
N HIS A 39 16.50 16.65 -10.61
CA HIS A 39 16.04 17.94 -10.08
C HIS A 39 14.81 18.50 -10.82
N GLN A 40 14.64 18.14 -12.11
CA GLN A 40 13.43 18.56 -12.85
C GLN A 40 12.18 17.78 -12.37
N ALA A 41 12.34 16.57 -11.85
CA ALA A 41 11.24 15.82 -11.28
C ALA A 41 10.67 16.50 -10.03
N ILE A 42 11.51 17.18 -9.23
CA ILE A 42 11.06 17.93 -8.05
C ILE A 42 10.11 19.07 -8.47
N ALA A 43 10.49 19.86 -9.49
CA ALA A 43 9.64 20.93 -10.00
C ALA A 43 8.30 20.36 -10.52
N ARG A 44 8.36 19.29 -11.32
CA ARG A 44 7.15 18.61 -11.82
C ARG A 44 6.25 18.11 -10.69
N ALA A 45 6.82 17.61 -9.60
CA ALA A 45 6.07 17.14 -8.43
C ALA A 45 5.36 18.30 -7.72
N ILE A 46 6.06 19.41 -7.45
CA ILE A 46 5.49 20.60 -6.83
C ILE A 46 4.38 21.17 -7.71
N ASP A 47 4.60 21.32 -9.03
CA ASP A 47 3.58 21.75 -9.97
C ASP A 47 2.38 20.83 -10.00
N GLY A 48 2.61 19.50 -9.89
CA GLY A 48 1.55 18.51 -9.80
C GLY A 48 0.70 18.67 -8.53
N ILE A 49 1.33 18.95 -7.40
CA ILE A 49 0.65 19.26 -6.14
C ILE A 49 -0.16 20.55 -6.31
N ALA A 50 0.44 21.60 -6.84
CA ALA A 50 -0.22 22.90 -7.06
C ALA A 50 -1.51 22.73 -7.90
N ARG A 51 -1.45 21.98 -9.01
CA ARG A 51 -2.65 21.71 -9.84
C ARG A 51 -3.73 20.96 -9.09
N ARG A 52 -3.38 19.97 -8.26
CA ARG A 52 -4.36 19.24 -7.44
C ARG A 52 -5.03 20.15 -6.41
N LEU A 53 -4.25 21.01 -5.76
CA LEU A 53 -4.76 21.97 -4.78
C LEU A 53 -5.68 23.00 -5.45
N ALA A 54 -5.26 23.58 -6.59
CA ALA A 54 -6.09 24.51 -7.37
C ALA A 54 -7.45 23.89 -7.72
N SER A 55 -7.45 22.65 -8.22
CA SER A 55 -8.71 21.94 -8.51
C SER A 55 -9.59 21.69 -7.27
N ARG A 56 -9.00 21.56 -6.08
CA ARG A 56 -9.76 21.46 -4.82
C ARG A 56 -10.33 22.81 -4.40
N VAL A 57 -9.61 23.91 -4.62
CA VAL A 57 -10.08 25.27 -4.39
C VAL A 57 -11.26 25.60 -5.31
N GLU A 58 -11.11 25.34 -6.61
CA GLU A 58 -12.18 25.54 -7.60
C GLU A 58 -13.49 24.80 -7.24
N ARG A 59 -13.36 23.60 -6.64
CA ARG A 59 -14.50 22.80 -6.19
C ARG A 59 -15.01 23.19 -4.79
N GLY A 60 -14.49 24.24 -4.18
CA GLY A 60 -14.86 24.68 -2.83
C GLY A 60 -14.48 23.69 -1.71
N LYS A 61 -13.53 22.77 -1.96
CA LYS A 61 -13.08 21.74 -0.99
C LYS A 61 -11.85 22.17 -0.18
N LEU A 62 -11.27 23.33 -0.49
CA LEU A 62 -10.08 23.89 0.16
C LEU A 62 -10.13 25.41 0.00
N ALA A 63 -9.77 26.17 1.04
CA ALA A 63 -9.59 27.60 0.92
C ALA A 63 -8.27 27.94 0.18
N SER A 64 -8.27 29.04 -0.59
CA SER A 64 -7.07 29.45 -1.37
C SER A 64 -5.87 29.68 -0.45
N GLU A 65 -6.08 30.35 0.67
CA GLU A 65 -5.04 30.66 1.66
C GLU A 65 -4.41 29.39 2.26
N GLN A 66 -5.22 28.31 2.40
CA GLN A 66 -4.70 27.02 2.86
C GLN A 66 -3.86 26.33 1.79
N ALA A 67 -4.25 26.44 0.52
CA ALA A 67 -3.47 25.91 -0.60
C ALA A 67 -2.13 26.62 -0.73
N ASP A 68 -2.14 27.97 -0.67
CA ASP A 68 -0.93 28.80 -0.74
C ASP A 68 0.02 28.53 0.44
N ALA A 69 -0.54 28.43 1.65
CA ALA A 69 0.24 28.10 2.85
C ALA A 69 0.87 26.71 2.79
N LEU A 70 0.19 25.72 2.16
CA LEU A 70 0.75 24.39 1.96
C LEU A 70 1.90 24.43 0.95
N LEU A 71 1.69 25.08 -0.20
CA LEU A 71 2.71 25.20 -1.24
C LEU A 71 3.97 25.92 -0.74
N ALA A 72 3.80 26.95 0.09
CA ALA A 72 4.91 27.70 0.68
C ALA A 72 5.81 26.86 1.63
N ARG A 73 5.36 25.66 2.04
CA ARG A 73 6.14 24.75 2.88
C ARG A 73 6.94 23.72 2.06
N LEU A 74 6.73 23.63 0.75
CA LEU A 74 7.43 22.68 -0.11
C LEU A 74 8.70 23.35 -0.69
N HIS A 75 9.86 22.81 -0.37
CA HIS A 75 11.15 23.37 -0.77
C HIS A 75 11.97 22.32 -1.53
N PRO A 76 12.52 22.65 -2.70
CA PRO A 76 13.46 21.77 -3.40
C PRO A 76 14.78 21.69 -2.65
N ALA A 77 15.32 20.49 -2.50
CA ALA A 77 16.70 20.25 -2.06
C ALA A 77 17.54 19.85 -3.27
N HIS A 78 18.70 20.45 -3.45
CA HIS A 78 19.56 20.20 -4.62
C HIS A 78 20.66 19.16 -4.35
N ASP A 79 20.94 18.87 -3.09
CA ASP A 79 21.86 17.84 -2.65
C ASP A 79 21.37 17.17 -1.37
N LEU A 80 21.96 16.02 -1.03
CA LEU A 80 21.61 15.28 0.19
C LEU A 80 22.08 16.02 1.46
N ALA A 81 23.11 16.87 1.38
CA ALA A 81 23.61 17.61 2.53
C ALA A 81 22.59 18.64 3.04
N ALA A 82 21.69 19.11 2.17
CA ALA A 82 20.58 19.98 2.57
C ALA A 82 19.62 19.32 3.58
N LEU A 83 19.65 17.99 3.71
CA LEU A 83 18.80 17.24 4.63
C LEU A 83 19.39 17.09 6.04
N ALA A 84 20.56 17.67 6.32
CA ALA A 84 21.27 17.50 7.59
C ALA A 84 20.43 17.89 8.82
N ASP A 85 19.60 18.91 8.69
CA ASP A 85 18.76 19.46 9.77
C ASP A 85 17.33 18.85 9.78
N ALA A 86 17.08 17.78 9.02
CA ALA A 86 15.81 17.09 9.05
C ALA A 86 15.63 16.27 10.34
N ASP A 87 14.45 16.35 10.93
CA ASP A 87 14.07 15.49 12.07
C ASP A 87 13.55 14.13 11.60
N LEU A 88 12.91 14.11 10.44
CA LEU A 88 12.34 12.92 9.80
C LEU A 88 12.67 12.91 8.31
N VAL A 89 13.30 11.82 7.86
CA VAL A 89 13.53 11.54 6.43
C VAL A 89 12.63 10.40 6.00
N ILE A 90 11.89 10.60 4.91
CA ILE A 90 11.02 9.58 4.31
C ILE A 90 11.51 9.29 2.88
N GLU A 91 12.08 8.12 2.69
CA GLU A 91 12.55 7.68 1.37
C GLU A 91 11.40 7.00 0.60
N ALA A 92 11.14 7.48 -0.60
CA ALA A 92 10.16 6.97 -1.56
C ALA A 92 10.73 6.87 -2.99
N ALA A 93 12.01 6.48 -3.09
CA ALA A 93 12.75 6.34 -4.34
C ALA A 93 12.56 4.92 -4.95
N SER A 94 13.54 4.45 -5.75
CA SER A 94 13.43 3.18 -6.45
C SER A 94 13.38 1.97 -5.49
N GLU A 95 12.61 0.94 -5.87
CA GLU A 95 12.42 -0.28 -5.06
C GLU A 95 13.56 -1.29 -5.32
N ARG A 96 14.80 -0.89 -4.97
CA ARG A 96 16.02 -1.69 -5.09
C ARG A 96 16.81 -1.61 -3.79
N LEU A 97 17.11 -2.78 -3.20
CA LEU A 97 17.79 -2.87 -1.90
C LEU A 97 19.14 -2.16 -1.92
N GLU A 98 19.96 -2.37 -2.96
CA GLU A 98 21.30 -1.82 -3.07
C GLU A 98 21.26 -0.27 -3.09
N VAL A 99 20.27 0.29 -3.75
CA VAL A 99 20.07 1.76 -3.81
C VAL A 99 19.68 2.29 -2.43
N LYS A 100 18.75 1.60 -1.76
CA LYS A 100 18.27 2.02 -0.43
C LYS A 100 19.37 1.90 0.62
N THR A 101 20.11 0.79 0.65
CA THR A 101 21.23 0.62 1.61
C THR A 101 22.30 1.66 1.44
N ALA A 102 22.71 1.96 0.19
CA ALA A 102 23.70 3.00 -0.10
C ALA A 102 23.21 4.40 0.33
N LEU A 103 21.94 4.71 0.04
CA LEU A 103 21.31 5.99 0.42
C LEU A 103 21.22 6.14 1.95
N PHE A 104 20.75 5.11 2.66
CA PHE A 104 20.60 5.15 4.12
C PHE A 104 21.96 5.25 4.83
N ALA A 105 23.00 4.62 4.30
CA ALA A 105 24.38 4.79 4.81
C ALA A 105 24.84 6.26 4.66
N GLN A 106 24.60 6.90 3.52
CA GLN A 106 24.92 8.31 3.32
C GLN A 106 24.10 9.23 4.25
N LEU A 107 22.79 8.98 4.39
CA LEU A 107 21.92 9.74 5.29
C LEU A 107 22.37 9.63 6.75
N ALA A 108 22.88 8.46 7.15
CA ALA A 108 23.36 8.26 8.50
C ALA A 108 24.60 9.10 8.85
N GLU A 109 25.41 9.46 7.85
CA GLU A 109 26.57 10.34 8.01
C GLU A 109 26.20 11.82 7.91
N ILE A 110 25.15 12.15 7.12
CA ILE A 110 24.72 13.53 6.88
C ILE A 110 23.82 14.03 8.01
N CYS A 111 22.82 13.25 8.39
CA CYS A 111 21.79 13.66 9.33
C CYS A 111 22.24 13.46 10.79
N ALA A 112 21.68 14.26 11.69
CA ALA A 112 21.92 14.12 13.12
C ALA A 112 21.58 12.71 13.63
N PRO A 113 22.24 12.20 14.68
CA PRO A 113 21.90 10.89 15.27
C PRO A 113 20.45 10.75 15.75
N SER A 114 19.79 11.88 16.02
CA SER A 114 18.38 11.96 16.44
C SER A 114 17.40 11.91 15.26
N THR A 115 17.85 12.11 14.02
CA THR A 115 16.99 12.10 12.85
C THR A 115 16.42 10.69 12.62
N LEU A 116 15.10 10.58 12.47
CA LEU A 116 14.46 9.34 12.11
C LEU A 116 14.58 9.08 10.59
N LEU A 117 15.10 7.93 10.23
CA LEU A 117 15.28 7.54 8.83
C LEU A 117 14.25 6.50 8.47
N THR A 118 13.38 6.80 7.51
CA THR A 118 12.29 5.89 7.16
C THR A 118 12.22 5.60 5.66
N SER A 119 11.79 4.38 5.31
CA SER A 119 11.52 4.00 3.93
C SER A 119 10.03 3.74 3.70
N ASN A 120 9.50 4.23 2.60
CA ASN A 120 8.14 3.93 2.12
C ASN A 120 8.09 2.65 1.28
N THR A 121 9.12 1.81 1.34
CA THR A 121 9.11 0.52 0.62
C THR A 121 7.86 -0.28 0.95
N SER A 122 7.37 -1.04 -0.03
CA SER A 122 6.23 -1.95 0.13
C SER A 122 6.62 -3.41 0.38
N SER A 123 7.90 -3.76 0.15
CA SER A 123 8.33 -5.15 0.09
C SER A 123 9.74 -5.42 0.62
N ILE A 124 10.62 -4.40 0.63
CA ILE A 124 12.01 -4.58 1.05
C ILE A 124 12.10 -4.62 2.57
N SER A 125 12.91 -5.54 3.08
CA SER A 125 13.16 -5.68 4.52
C SER A 125 13.78 -4.41 5.12
N ILE A 126 13.12 -3.83 6.12
CA ILE A 126 13.65 -2.69 6.88
C ILE A 126 14.95 -3.08 7.59
N THR A 127 15.04 -4.31 8.09
CA THR A 127 16.26 -4.86 8.67
C THR A 127 17.42 -4.85 7.68
N ALA A 128 17.16 -5.24 6.42
CA ALA A 128 18.19 -5.23 5.38
C ALA A 128 18.62 -3.81 5.00
N ILE A 129 17.70 -2.85 4.97
CA ILE A 129 18.02 -1.42 4.73
C ILE A 129 18.88 -0.88 5.86
N ALA A 130 18.57 -1.25 7.11
CA ALA A 130 19.26 -0.77 8.30
C ALA A 130 20.64 -1.41 8.54
N ALA A 131 20.94 -2.55 7.90
CA ALA A 131 22.12 -3.36 8.21
C ALA A 131 23.48 -2.64 8.05
N GLY A 132 23.57 -1.61 7.20
CA GLY A 132 24.78 -0.80 7.00
C GLY A 132 24.69 0.60 7.64
N VAL A 133 23.68 0.87 8.44
CA VAL A 133 23.41 2.18 9.02
C VAL A 133 24.01 2.27 10.42
N LYS A 134 24.74 3.34 10.68
CA LYS A 134 25.15 3.69 12.04
C LYS A 134 23.92 4.13 12.82
N ASN A 135 23.74 3.57 14.01
CA ASN A 135 22.54 3.74 14.83
C ASN A 135 21.26 3.20 14.14
N PRO A 136 21.21 1.89 13.83
CA PRO A 136 20.11 1.27 13.09
C PRO A 136 18.76 1.32 13.86
N GLU A 137 18.79 1.58 15.17
CA GLU A 137 17.59 1.71 16.02
C GLU A 137 16.68 2.86 15.61
N ARG A 138 17.18 3.86 14.85
CA ARG A 138 16.42 4.98 14.30
C ARG A 138 15.84 4.74 12.91
N VAL A 139 16.06 3.54 12.36
CA VAL A 139 15.56 3.17 11.02
C VAL A 139 14.25 2.40 11.14
N ALA A 140 13.23 2.83 10.39
CA ALA A 140 11.92 2.18 10.34
C ALA A 140 11.33 2.20 8.92
N GLY A 141 10.28 1.43 8.70
CA GLY A 141 9.41 1.61 7.54
C GLY A 141 8.27 2.58 7.87
N LEU A 142 7.92 3.42 6.92
CA LEU A 142 6.76 4.30 6.99
C LEU A 142 5.99 4.20 5.67
N HIS A 143 5.17 3.15 5.57
CA HIS A 143 4.55 2.73 4.32
C HIS A 143 3.17 3.37 4.15
N PHE A 144 3.10 4.31 3.22
CA PHE A 144 1.87 4.98 2.78
C PHE A 144 1.26 4.24 1.59
N PHE A 145 -0.05 4.37 1.44
CA PHE A 145 -0.80 3.79 0.33
C PHE A 145 -1.19 4.84 -0.71
N ASN A 146 -1.19 4.44 -1.97
CA ASN A 146 -1.51 5.32 -3.09
C ASN A 146 -3.04 5.49 -3.24
N PRO A 147 -3.56 6.72 -3.35
CA PRO A 147 -2.90 8.03 -3.24
C PRO A 147 -2.65 8.44 -1.77
N ALA A 148 -1.42 8.83 -1.43
CA ALA A 148 -1.06 9.16 -0.05
C ALA A 148 -1.93 10.25 0.60
N PRO A 149 -2.35 11.33 -0.09
CA PRO A 149 -3.24 12.34 0.50
C PRO A 149 -4.63 11.79 0.86
N VAL A 150 -5.12 10.74 0.18
CA VAL A 150 -6.47 10.19 0.34
C VAL A 150 -6.50 9.03 1.33
N MET A 151 -5.55 8.12 1.22
CA MET A 151 -5.50 6.91 2.04
C MET A 151 -5.13 7.25 3.48
N LYS A 152 -5.95 6.77 4.42
CA LYS A 152 -5.73 7.05 5.86
C LYS A 152 -4.68 6.16 6.48
N LEU A 153 -4.63 4.89 6.06
CA LEU A 153 -3.75 3.90 6.65
C LEU A 153 -2.27 4.20 6.35
N VAL A 154 -1.44 4.04 7.38
CA VAL A 154 0.03 4.04 7.27
C VAL A 154 0.57 2.90 8.12
N GLU A 155 1.36 2.02 7.53
CA GLU A 155 2.06 0.98 8.26
C GLU A 155 3.39 1.51 8.80
N VAL A 156 3.56 1.45 10.12
CA VAL A 156 4.81 1.76 10.81
C VAL A 156 5.54 0.45 11.06
N VAL A 157 6.61 0.22 10.32
CA VAL A 157 7.25 -1.09 10.19
C VAL A 157 8.55 -1.13 10.97
N SER A 158 8.66 -2.05 11.93
CA SER A 158 9.87 -2.28 12.72
C SER A 158 10.78 -3.28 12.04
N GLY A 159 12.04 -2.92 11.81
CA GLY A 159 13.13 -3.88 11.59
C GLY A 159 13.54 -4.56 12.92
N LEU A 160 14.59 -5.38 12.86
CA LEU A 160 15.09 -6.06 14.06
C LEU A 160 15.63 -5.08 15.12
N GLU A 161 16.31 -4.04 14.69
CA GLU A 161 16.97 -3.08 15.56
C GLU A 161 16.10 -1.84 15.85
N THR A 162 14.99 -1.63 15.15
CA THR A 162 14.14 -0.44 15.32
C THR A 162 13.66 -0.31 16.75
N SER A 163 13.95 0.82 17.40
CA SER A 163 13.55 1.02 18.79
C SER A 163 12.05 1.25 18.96
N ALA A 164 11.52 0.90 20.12
CA ALA A 164 10.10 1.10 20.43
C ALA A 164 9.74 2.59 20.47
N GLU A 165 10.67 3.44 20.91
CA GLU A 165 10.52 4.89 20.98
C GLU A 165 10.36 5.50 19.58
N VAL A 166 11.14 5.03 18.61
CA VAL A 166 11.04 5.44 17.19
C VAL A 166 9.67 5.09 16.63
N VAL A 167 9.20 3.87 16.86
CA VAL A 167 7.86 3.44 16.43
C VAL A 167 6.78 4.31 17.04
N GLU A 168 6.88 4.62 18.33
CA GLU A 168 5.92 5.48 19.03
C GLU A 168 5.91 6.91 18.44
N GLN A 169 7.10 7.51 18.25
CA GLN A 169 7.23 8.85 17.66
C GLN A 169 6.64 8.91 16.25
N LEU A 170 6.90 7.90 15.41
CA LEU A 170 6.34 7.82 14.06
C LEU A 170 4.82 7.67 14.08
N CYS A 171 4.28 6.83 14.97
CA CYS A 171 2.82 6.70 15.15
C CYS A 171 2.18 8.03 15.55
N GLN A 172 2.77 8.74 16.51
CA GLN A 172 2.27 10.04 16.95
C GLN A 172 2.35 11.08 15.81
N CYS A 173 3.47 11.11 15.09
CA CYS A 173 3.69 12.02 13.96
C CYS A 173 2.62 11.84 12.90
N VAL A 174 2.44 10.64 12.37
CA VAL A 174 1.46 10.41 11.28
C VAL A 174 0.02 10.48 11.75
N SER A 175 -0.26 10.22 13.03
CA SER A 175 -1.57 10.51 13.63
C SER A 175 -1.86 12.01 13.61
N GLY A 176 -0.87 12.85 13.93
CA GLY A 176 -0.95 14.31 13.80
C GLY A 176 -1.20 14.77 12.35
N TRP A 177 -0.82 13.96 11.36
CA TRP A 177 -1.12 14.21 9.94
C TRP A 177 -2.51 13.74 9.51
N GLY A 178 -3.36 13.31 10.46
CA GLY A 178 -4.70 12.79 10.19
C GLY A 178 -4.70 11.39 9.58
N LYS A 179 -3.59 10.67 9.71
CA LYS A 179 -3.45 9.26 9.29
C LYS A 179 -3.76 8.30 10.43
N GLN A 180 -3.98 7.06 10.07
CA GLN A 180 -4.19 5.94 10.98
C GLN A 180 -2.96 5.02 10.96
N PRO A 181 -2.01 5.16 11.91
CA PRO A 181 -0.85 4.28 11.97
C PRO A 181 -1.23 2.90 12.47
N VAL A 182 -0.65 1.89 11.85
CA VAL A 182 -0.71 0.49 12.31
C VAL A 182 0.71 -0.03 12.42
N ARG A 183 1.06 -0.55 13.61
CA ARG A 183 2.40 -1.11 13.88
C ARG A 183 2.50 -2.50 13.30
N CYS A 184 3.58 -2.78 12.61
CA CYS A 184 3.89 -4.13 12.13
C CYS A 184 5.39 -4.40 12.14
N ARG A 185 5.75 -5.67 11.97
CA ARG A 185 7.14 -6.09 11.81
C ARG A 185 7.53 -6.10 10.35
N SER A 186 8.81 -5.98 10.08
CA SER A 186 9.39 -6.15 8.75
C SER A 186 9.31 -7.61 8.30
N THR A 187 8.09 -8.01 7.94
CA THR A 187 7.79 -9.31 7.31
C THR A 187 7.36 -9.08 5.86
N PRO A 188 7.51 -10.05 4.96
CA PRO A 188 7.18 -9.84 3.55
C PRO A 188 5.73 -9.39 3.34
N GLY A 189 5.57 -8.25 2.63
CA GLY A 189 4.26 -7.64 2.38
C GLY A 189 3.60 -6.99 3.59
N PHE A 190 4.31 -6.86 4.72
CA PHE A 190 3.86 -6.26 5.97
C PHE A 190 2.48 -6.80 6.41
N ILE A 191 1.46 -5.96 6.57
CA ILE A 191 0.09 -6.40 6.85
C ILE A 191 -0.72 -6.46 5.54
N VAL A 192 -0.90 -5.31 4.87
CA VAL A 192 -1.89 -5.19 3.79
C VAL A 192 -1.54 -6.07 2.59
N ASN A 193 -0.29 -5.97 2.08
CA ASN A 193 0.10 -6.78 0.94
C ASN A 193 0.09 -8.28 1.26
N ARG A 194 0.36 -8.66 2.51
CA ARG A 194 0.30 -10.05 2.96
C ARG A 194 -1.14 -10.56 3.03
N VAL A 195 -2.05 -9.85 3.71
CA VAL A 195 -3.43 -10.32 3.90
C VAL A 195 -4.27 -10.20 2.63
N ALA A 196 -3.90 -9.30 1.72
CA ALA A 196 -4.60 -9.15 0.45
C ALA A 196 -4.28 -10.28 -0.56
N ARG A 197 -3.14 -11.00 -0.40
CA ARG A 197 -2.78 -12.04 -1.38
C ARG A 197 -3.80 -13.17 -1.49
N PRO A 198 -4.26 -13.80 -0.40
CA PRO A 198 -5.31 -14.83 -0.49
C PRO A 198 -6.61 -14.32 -1.12
N PHE A 199 -7.00 -13.08 -0.88
CA PHE A 199 -8.19 -12.48 -1.51
C PHE A 199 -8.13 -12.53 -3.05
N TYR A 200 -6.95 -12.22 -3.62
CA TYR A 200 -6.75 -12.33 -5.07
C TYR A 200 -6.53 -13.79 -5.50
N ALA A 201 -5.70 -14.53 -4.77
CA ALA A 201 -5.31 -15.89 -5.15
C ALA A 201 -6.50 -16.84 -5.25
N GLU A 202 -7.44 -16.76 -4.31
CA GLU A 202 -8.63 -17.61 -4.34
C GLU A 202 -9.56 -17.25 -5.50
N ALA A 203 -9.70 -15.98 -5.83
CA ALA A 203 -10.50 -15.57 -6.98
C ALA A 203 -9.87 -16.02 -8.32
N TRP A 204 -8.54 -15.88 -8.44
CA TRP A 204 -7.83 -16.39 -9.62
C TRP A 204 -7.93 -17.89 -9.75
N ARG A 205 -7.81 -18.63 -8.63
CA ARG A 205 -7.98 -20.09 -8.63
C ARG A 205 -9.39 -20.50 -9.06
N ALA A 206 -10.41 -19.85 -8.51
CA ALA A 206 -11.79 -20.11 -8.89
C ALA A 206 -12.04 -19.86 -10.39
N LEU A 207 -11.40 -18.82 -10.95
CA LEU A 207 -11.48 -18.52 -12.37
C LEU A 207 -10.72 -19.55 -13.23
N GLU A 208 -9.52 -19.96 -12.84
CA GLU A 208 -8.73 -21.00 -13.52
C GLU A 208 -9.43 -22.36 -13.51
N GLU A 209 -10.07 -22.72 -12.42
CA GLU A 209 -10.85 -23.94 -12.25
C GLU A 209 -12.25 -23.84 -12.91
N GLN A 210 -12.59 -22.71 -13.52
CA GLN A 210 -13.86 -22.46 -14.20
C GLN A 210 -15.09 -22.66 -13.29
N VAL A 211 -14.95 -22.33 -12.00
CA VAL A 211 -16.03 -22.46 -11.01
C VAL A 211 -17.19 -21.53 -11.35
N ALA A 212 -16.90 -20.30 -11.78
CA ALA A 212 -17.89 -19.32 -12.20
C ALA A 212 -17.29 -18.27 -13.14
N ALA A 213 -18.14 -17.49 -13.80
CA ALA A 213 -17.73 -16.34 -14.58
C ALA A 213 -17.10 -15.25 -13.66
N PRO A 214 -16.18 -14.41 -14.18
CA PRO A 214 -15.50 -13.39 -13.39
C PRO A 214 -16.45 -12.49 -12.59
N GLU A 215 -17.57 -12.12 -13.20
CA GLU A 215 -18.58 -11.24 -12.62
C GLU A 215 -19.25 -11.86 -11.40
N VAL A 216 -19.47 -13.18 -11.43
CA VAL A 216 -20.08 -13.93 -10.32
C VAL A 216 -19.09 -14.07 -9.17
N ILE A 217 -17.81 -14.33 -9.44
CA ILE A 217 -16.74 -14.38 -8.43
C ILE A 217 -16.63 -13.03 -7.73
N ASP A 218 -16.59 -11.93 -8.49
CA ASP A 218 -16.52 -10.59 -7.94
C ASP A 218 -17.77 -10.22 -7.13
N ALA A 219 -18.97 -10.57 -7.63
CA ALA A 219 -20.22 -10.34 -6.93
C ALA A 219 -20.29 -11.13 -5.60
N ALA A 220 -19.83 -12.37 -5.57
CA ALA A 220 -19.82 -13.16 -4.34
C ALA A 220 -19.01 -12.50 -3.22
N LEU A 221 -17.86 -11.95 -3.55
CA LEU A 221 -17.01 -11.25 -2.55
C LEU A 221 -17.54 -9.83 -2.23
N ARG A 222 -18.03 -9.09 -3.23
CA ARG A 222 -18.59 -7.76 -3.04
C ARG A 222 -19.90 -7.82 -2.23
N ASP A 223 -20.86 -8.60 -2.69
CA ASP A 223 -22.23 -8.57 -2.18
C ASP A 223 -22.42 -9.56 -1.02
N GLY A 224 -21.77 -10.73 -1.07
CA GLY A 224 -21.77 -11.72 0.01
C GLY A 224 -20.73 -11.42 1.08
N GLY A 225 -19.52 -11.00 0.69
CA GLY A 225 -18.42 -10.72 1.60
C GLY A 225 -18.36 -9.28 2.13
N GLY A 226 -19.16 -8.36 1.60
CA GLY A 226 -19.19 -6.95 2.01
C GLY A 226 -17.96 -6.15 1.58
N PHE A 227 -17.17 -6.63 0.61
CA PHE A 227 -16.02 -5.88 0.10
C PHE A 227 -16.47 -4.76 -0.85
N PRO A 228 -15.79 -3.60 -0.84
CA PRO A 228 -16.15 -2.48 -1.72
C PRO A 228 -16.05 -2.80 -3.22
N MET A 229 -15.20 -3.77 -3.57
CA MET A 229 -14.93 -4.19 -4.95
C MET A 229 -14.56 -5.68 -4.97
N GLY A 230 -14.97 -6.37 -6.03
CA GLY A 230 -14.55 -7.75 -6.25
C GLY A 230 -13.06 -7.87 -6.57
N PRO A 231 -12.43 -9.01 -6.26
CA PRO A 231 -10.98 -9.20 -6.38
C PRO A 231 -10.46 -9.07 -7.81
N LEU A 232 -11.19 -9.57 -8.80
CA LEU A 232 -10.75 -9.55 -10.21
C LEU A 232 -10.85 -8.13 -10.80
N ALA A 233 -11.92 -7.39 -10.50
CA ALA A 233 -12.05 -5.98 -10.86
C ALA A 233 -10.99 -5.12 -10.16
N LEU A 234 -10.64 -5.45 -8.92
CA LEU A 234 -9.59 -4.76 -8.17
C LEU A 234 -8.20 -5.01 -8.78
N THR A 235 -7.90 -6.23 -9.26
CA THR A 235 -6.63 -6.48 -9.96
C THR A 235 -6.55 -5.70 -11.27
N ASP A 236 -7.66 -5.54 -12.01
CA ASP A 236 -7.72 -4.68 -13.21
C ASP A 236 -7.50 -3.20 -12.88
N LEU A 237 -8.01 -2.74 -11.74
CA LEU A 237 -7.83 -1.34 -11.30
C LEU A 237 -6.37 -1.05 -10.90
N ILE A 238 -5.72 -1.99 -10.19
CA ILE A 238 -4.31 -1.91 -9.77
C ILE A 238 -3.38 -2.02 -10.99
N GLY A 239 -3.73 -2.87 -11.90
CA GLY A 239 -2.93 -3.33 -13.03
C GLY A 239 -2.42 -4.75 -12.82
N GLN A 240 -2.69 -5.63 -13.79
CA GLN A 240 -2.36 -7.05 -13.71
C GLN A 240 -0.86 -7.29 -13.52
N ASP A 241 -0.01 -6.52 -14.20
CA ASP A 241 1.44 -6.54 -14.05
C ASP A 241 1.90 -6.18 -12.63
N VAL A 242 1.33 -5.13 -12.06
CA VAL A 242 1.70 -4.65 -10.71
C VAL A 242 1.24 -5.66 -9.66
N ASN A 243 -0.03 -6.11 -9.72
CA ASN A 243 -0.57 -7.06 -8.75
C ASN A 243 0.15 -8.41 -8.83
N PHE A 244 0.45 -8.91 -10.04
CA PHE A 244 1.20 -10.13 -10.26
C PHE A 244 2.63 -10.03 -9.70
N ALA A 245 3.35 -8.94 -9.99
CA ALA A 245 4.71 -8.71 -9.49
C ALA A 245 4.76 -8.71 -7.95
N VAL A 246 3.79 -8.05 -7.29
CA VAL A 246 3.69 -8.06 -5.82
C VAL A 246 3.40 -9.47 -5.30
N THR A 247 2.52 -10.22 -5.97
CA THR A 247 2.22 -11.61 -5.58
C THR A 247 3.47 -12.50 -5.68
N CYS A 248 4.22 -12.40 -6.79
CA CYS A 248 5.49 -13.13 -6.95
C CYS A 248 6.51 -12.74 -5.87
N SER A 249 6.63 -11.45 -5.54
CA SER A 249 7.52 -10.97 -4.50
C SER A 249 7.19 -11.58 -3.14
N VAL A 250 5.92 -11.56 -2.74
CA VAL A 250 5.47 -12.15 -1.47
C VAL A 250 5.65 -13.67 -1.48
N PHE A 251 5.28 -14.36 -2.55
CA PHE A 251 5.44 -15.81 -2.71
C PHE A 251 6.91 -16.24 -2.52
N ASN A 252 7.83 -15.58 -3.20
CA ASN A 252 9.25 -15.88 -3.10
C ASN A 252 9.81 -15.58 -1.70
N ALA A 253 9.38 -14.47 -1.09
CA ALA A 253 9.83 -14.06 0.23
C ALA A 253 9.31 -14.97 1.37
N PHE A 254 8.20 -15.67 1.15
CA PHE A 254 7.67 -16.70 2.05
C PHE A 254 8.11 -18.12 1.65
N TRP A 255 9.23 -18.23 0.95
CA TRP A 255 9.79 -19.53 0.55
C TRP A 255 8.80 -20.40 -0.22
N GLN A 256 8.05 -19.76 -1.14
CA GLN A 256 7.08 -20.41 -2.02
C GLN A 256 5.89 -21.04 -1.27
N ASP A 257 5.45 -20.42 -0.19
CA ASP A 257 4.22 -20.83 0.51
C ASP A 257 3.04 -20.78 -0.45
N ARG A 258 2.35 -21.91 -0.58
CA ARG A 258 1.23 -22.10 -1.54
C ARG A 258 0.06 -21.15 -1.33
N ARG A 259 -0.09 -20.56 -0.14
CA ARG A 259 -1.11 -19.53 0.11
C ARG A 259 -0.94 -18.29 -0.76
N TYR A 260 0.28 -18.04 -1.23
CA TYR A 260 0.63 -16.88 -2.05
C TYR A 260 0.97 -17.25 -3.49
N LEU A 261 0.55 -18.45 -3.94
CA LEU A 261 0.86 -18.95 -5.29
C LEU A 261 0.35 -17.97 -6.35
N PRO A 262 1.23 -17.47 -7.24
CA PRO A 262 0.81 -16.62 -8.35
C PRO A 262 -0.06 -17.39 -9.36
N SER A 263 -1.03 -16.72 -9.95
CA SER A 263 -1.89 -17.26 -10.99
C SER A 263 -1.20 -17.28 -12.35
N LEU A 264 -1.27 -18.40 -13.05
CA LEU A 264 -0.78 -18.52 -14.43
C LEU A 264 -1.64 -17.69 -15.39
N LEU A 265 -2.96 -17.66 -15.17
CA LEU A 265 -3.85 -16.85 -15.98
C LEU A 265 -3.58 -15.35 -15.84
N GLN A 266 -3.30 -14.89 -14.62
CA GLN A 266 -2.89 -13.50 -14.39
C GLN A 266 -1.55 -13.19 -15.08
N GLN A 267 -0.60 -14.13 -15.06
CA GLN A 267 0.66 -14.00 -15.78
C GLN A 267 0.44 -13.83 -17.29
N GLU A 268 -0.40 -14.66 -17.88
CA GLU A 268 -0.73 -14.57 -19.31
C GLU A 268 -1.37 -13.24 -19.68
N LEU A 269 -2.26 -12.71 -18.84
CA LEU A 269 -2.83 -11.37 -19.03
C LEU A 269 -1.74 -10.30 -19.00
N ALA A 270 -0.81 -10.36 -18.05
CA ALA A 270 0.29 -9.41 -17.95
C ALA A 270 1.22 -9.49 -19.18
N LEU A 271 1.59 -10.69 -19.62
CA LEU A 271 2.43 -10.93 -20.80
C LEU A 271 1.74 -10.46 -22.10
N ALA A 272 0.42 -10.62 -22.18
CA ALA A 272 -0.37 -10.17 -23.32
C ALA A 272 -0.60 -8.64 -23.36
N GLY A 273 -0.08 -7.87 -22.36
CA GLY A 273 -0.33 -6.45 -22.24
C GLY A 273 -1.78 -6.11 -21.83
N ARG A 274 -2.55 -7.09 -21.39
CA ARG A 274 -3.91 -6.91 -20.87
C ARG A 274 -3.83 -6.52 -19.39
N LEU A 275 -3.46 -5.26 -19.15
CA LEU A 275 -3.08 -4.77 -17.81
C LEU A 275 -4.25 -4.19 -17.01
N GLY A 276 -5.50 -4.40 -17.47
CA GLY A 276 -6.69 -3.87 -16.85
C GLY A 276 -7.03 -2.45 -17.32
N LYS A 277 -7.53 -1.62 -16.39
CA LYS A 277 -8.03 -0.27 -16.70
C LYS A 277 -7.02 0.59 -17.46
N LYS A 278 -5.75 0.53 -17.11
CA LYS A 278 -4.69 1.36 -17.74
C LYS A 278 -4.40 1.02 -19.20
N SER A 279 -4.71 -0.21 -19.64
CA SER A 279 -4.57 -0.65 -21.04
C SER A 279 -5.91 -0.78 -21.76
N GLY A 280 -7.04 -0.46 -21.09
CA GLY A 280 -8.38 -0.62 -21.62
C GLY A 280 -8.91 -2.07 -21.60
N TYR A 281 -8.11 -3.05 -21.20
CA TYR A 281 -8.49 -4.44 -21.15
C TYR A 281 -7.64 -5.24 -20.16
N GLY A 282 -8.30 -6.04 -19.34
CA GLY A 282 -7.71 -6.98 -18.42
C GLY A 282 -8.58 -8.23 -18.33
N VAL A 283 -9.09 -8.56 -17.15
CA VAL A 283 -10.20 -9.49 -16.98
C VAL A 283 -11.45 -8.91 -17.64
N TYR A 284 -11.66 -7.62 -17.45
CA TYR A 284 -12.77 -6.85 -18.02
C TYR A 284 -12.31 -5.89 -19.13
N ARG A 285 -13.26 -5.43 -19.95
CA ARG A 285 -13.04 -4.32 -20.90
C ARG A 285 -13.34 -2.99 -20.20
N TRP A 286 -12.49 -1.98 -20.45
CA TRP A 286 -12.59 -0.63 -19.88
C TRP A 286 -12.65 0.44 -20.98
N PRO A 287 -13.39 1.60 -20.86
CA PRO A 287 -14.19 1.88 -19.66
C PRO A 287 -15.30 0.86 -19.51
N ALA A 288 -15.44 0.34 -18.30
CA ALA A 288 -16.62 -0.41 -17.96
C ALA A 288 -17.79 0.59 -17.88
N GLU A 289 -18.42 0.87 -19.01
CA GLU A 289 -19.73 1.55 -19.01
C GLU A 289 -20.75 0.67 -18.29
N THR A 290 -20.45 -0.60 -18.18
CA THR A 290 -21.09 -1.57 -17.29
C THR A 290 -20.09 -2.69 -17.02
N LEU A 291 -19.48 -2.74 -15.80
CA LEU A 291 -19.20 -4.07 -15.26
C LEU A 291 -20.55 -4.79 -15.26
N PRO A 292 -20.69 -5.98 -15.90
CA PRO A 292 -21.97 -6.66 -15.90
C PRO A 292 -22.43 -6.75 -14.46
N ASP A 293 -23.60 -6.22 -14.18
CA ASP A 293 -24.25 -6.35 -12.87
C ASP A 293 -24.71 -7.80 -12.79
N ALA A 294 -23.76 -8.70 -12.50
CA ALA A 294 -24.10 -10.09 -12.24
C ALA A 294 -24.84 -10.10 -10.90
N ALA A 295 -26.15 -10.16 -10.97
CA ALA A 295 -26.92 -10.55 -9.83
C ALA A 295 -26.43 -11.92 -9.39
N LEU A 296 -26.13 -12.10 -8.10
CA LEU A 296 -25.96 -13.42 -7.54
C LEU A 296 -27.18 -14.25 -7.95
N PRO A 297 -27.02 -15.52 -8.37
CA PRO A 297 -28.15 -16.37 -8.66
C PRO A 297 -29.09 -16.34 -7.46
N PRO A 298 -30.42 -16.27 -7.65
CA PRO A 298 -31.34 -16.21 -6.54
C PRO A 298 -31.08 -17.41 -5.62
N VAL A 299 -30.84 -17.10 -4.35
CA VAL A 299 -30.73 -18.13 -3.32
C VAL A 299 -32.03 -18.92 -3.33
N ALA A 300 -31.95 -20.23 -3.55
CA ALA A 300 -33.14 -21.07 -3.54
C ALA A 300 -33.89 -20.85 -2.23
N ASN A 301 -35.23 -20.61 -2.34
CA ASN A 301 -36.07 -20.33 -1.19
C ASN A 301 -35.87 -21.39 -0.09
N GLY A 302 -35.28 -20.99 1.03
CA GLY A 302 -35.02 -21.87 2.18
C GLY A 302 -33.56 -21.90 2.67
N ALA A 303 -32.59 -21.43 1.88
CA ALA A 303 -31.21 -21.33 2.34
C ALA A 303 -30.99 -20.01 3.05
N GLN A 304 -30.83 -20.04 4.38
CA GLN A 304 -30.24 -18.93 5.12
C GLN A 304 -28.71 -19.05 4.99
N SER A 305 -28.09 -18.15 4.25
CA SER A 305 -26.64 -18.01 4.29
C SER A 305 -26.24 -17.41 5.64
N VAL A 306 -25.73 -18.22 6.53
CA VAL A 306 -25.13 -17.76 7.78
C VAL A 306 -23.63 -17.74 7.58
N MET A 307 -23.07 -16.54 7.44
CA MET A 307 -21.62 -16.38 7.56
C MET A 307 -21.32 -16.18 9.05
N THR A 308 -20.80 -17.19 9.69
CA THR A 308 -20.32 -17.08 11.07
C THR A 308 -18.83 -16.75 11.03
N ILE A 309 -18.48 -15.53 11.41
CA ILE A 309 -17.09 -15.16 11.71
C ILE A 309 -16.89 -15.49 13.18
N SER A 310 -16.01 -16.44 13.47
CA SER A 310 -15.63 -16.77 14.84
C SER A 310 -14.71 -15.67 15.38
N ASP A 311 -15.04 -15.10 16.53
CA ASP A 311 -14.25 -14.09 17.23
C ASP A 311 -12.97 -14.67 17.90
N SER A 312 -12.74 -15.97 17.82
CA SER A 312 -11.55 -16.61 18.39
C SER A 312 -10.52 -16.91 17.31
N VAL A 313 -9.40 -16.23 17.36
CA VAL A 313 -8.24 -16.38 16.45
C VAL A 313 -7.55 -17.74 16.60
N THR A 314 -7.99 -18.60 17.51
CA THR A 314 -7.36 -19.90 17.85
C THR A 314 -7.97 -21.11 17.13
N GLU A 315 -9.12 -20.98 16.47
CA GLU A 315 -9.79 -22.09 15.78
C GLU A 315 -10.30 -21.64 14.39
N LEU A 316 -9.35 -21.44 13.47
CA LEU A 316 -9.64 -21.21 12.05
C LEU A 316 -9.66 -22.55 11.24
N ASP A 317 -9.87 -23.66 11.90
CA ASP A 317 -9.84 -24.98 11.26
C ASP A 317 -11.20 -25.45 10.72
N GLU A 318 -12.29 -24.74 10.98
CA GLU A 318 -13.59 -25.07 10.40
C GLU A 318 -14.24 -23.84 9.78
N LEU A 319 -14.19 -23.74 8.47
CA LEU A 319 -14.87 -22.67 7.81
C LEU A 319 -15.67 -23.08 6.61
N LEU A 320 -16.94 -22.76 6.69
CA LEU A 320 -17.95 -22.68 5.64
C LEU A 320 -18.35 -24.00 5.01
N LEU A 321 -19.17 -24.73 5.71
CA LEU A 321 -20.17 -25.57 5.09
C LEU A 321 -21.39 -24.72 4.74
N LEU A 322 -21.52 -24.37 3.49
CA LEU A 322 -22.81 -23.99 2.92
C LEU A 322 -23.49 -25.31 2.50
N GLU A 323 -24.31 -25.87 3.35
CA GLU A 323 -25.23 -26.91 2.94
C GLU A 323 -26.40 -26.28 2.19
N THR A 324 -26.44 -26.51 0.89
CA THR A 324 -27.65 -26.31 0.10
C THR A 324 -28.16 -27.69 -0.31
N GLU A 325 -29.36 -28.04 0.11
CA GLU A 325 -30.07 -29.14 -0.48
C GLU A 325 -30.39 -28.81 -1.94
N GLY A 326 -29.58 -29.36 -2.85
CA GLY A 326 -29.81 -29.44 -4.27
C GLY A 326 -29.58 -28.18 -5.09
N GLU A 327 -28.41 -27.93 -5.47
CA GLU A 327 -27.85 -27.22 -6.62
C GLU A 327 -26.71 -26.23 -6.23
N THR A 328 -25.61 -26.46 -6.86
CA THR A 328 -24.31 -25.78 -6.92
C THR A 328 -24.12 -24.54 -6.03
N ALA A 329 -23.52 -24.73 -4.87
CA ALA A 329 -23.02 -23.63 -4.02
C ALA A 329 -21.50 -23.46 -4.20
N LEU A 330 -21.06 -22.23 -4.34
CA LEU A 330 -19.66 -21.87 -4.32
C LEU A 330 -19.17 -21.93 -2.87
N ALA A 331 -18.41 -22.96 -2.51
CA ALA A 331 -17.77 -23.06 -1.21
C ALA A 331 -16.30 -22.63 -1.36
N LEU A 332 -15.93 -21.48 -0.77
CA LEU A 332 -14.53 -21.10 -0.58
C LEU A 332 -14.05 -21.76 0.71
N SER A 333 -13.32 -22.86 0.60
CA SER A 333 -12.70 -23.56 1.73
C SER A 333 -11.24 -23.15 1.83
N VAL A 334 -10.85 -22.48 2.91
CA VAL A 334 -9.44 -22.28 3.28
C VAL A 334 -9.05 -23.40 4.24
N LYS A 335 -8.52 -24.50 3.73
CA LYS A 335 -7.91 -25.54 4.58
C LYS A 335 -6.48 -25.15 4.92
N HIS A 336 -6.20 -24.96 6.20
CA HIS A 336 -4.84 -25.00 6.73
C HIS A 336 -4.38 -26.45 6.81
N HIS A 337 -3.35 -26.79 6.03
CA HIS A 337 -2.52 -27.96 6.33
C HIS A 337 -1.28 -27.48 7.10
N ARG A 338 -1.04 -28.12 8.26
CA ARG A 338 0.19 -28.01 9.03
C ARG A 338 1.37 -28.63 8.27
#